data_7073af43b70f1de4737f526852801ed5
#
_entry.id   7073af43b70f1de4737f526852801ed5
#
_cell.length_a   1.000
_cell.length_b   1.000
_cell.length_c   1.000
_cell.angle_alpha   90.00
_cell.angle_beta   90.00
_cell.angle_gamma   90.00
#
_symmetry.space_group_name_H-M   'P 1'
#
loop_
_entity.id
_entity.type
_entity.pdbx_description
1 polymer ?
#
loop_
_entity_poly.entity_id
_entity_poly.type
_entity_poly.pdbx_seq_one_letter_code
_entity_poly.pdbx_strand_id
1 'polypeptide(L)'
;MDAIVAGWVRTPFHRAHKGALAGVRPDTMVAECIKEVVRRLELNPAEVDDVIVGCAYPEGEQGYNIGRMASLLAGLPDTVPGMTINRLCGSSMQAVICLLYTSPSPRDSLE
;
A
#
# COMPACT_ATOMS: atom_id res chain seq x y z
N MET A 1 -0.65 -16.17 -15.49
CA MET A 1 -0.64 -16.24 -14.02
C MET A 1 -1.83 -15.50 -13.45
N ASP A 2 -2.52 -16.11 -12.53
CA ASP A 2 -3.66 -15.49 -11.89
C ASP A 2 -3.21 -14.72 -10.66
N ALA A 3 -3.74 -13.52 -10.49
CA ALA A 3 -3.57 -12.76 -9.27
C ALA A 3 -4.78 -13.00 -8.36
N ILE A 4 -4.53 -13.19 -7.08
CA ILE A 4 -5.60 -13.41 -6.11
C ILE A 4 -5.54 -12.36 -5.01
N VAL A 5 -6.71 -12.02 -4.47
CA VAL A 5 -6.81 -11.16 -3.28
C VAL A 5 -6.79 -12.07 -2.07
N ALA A 6 -5.69 -12.05 -1.32
CA ALA A 6 -5.50 -12.95 -0.18
C ALA A 6 -6.01 -12.38 1.14
N GLY A 7 -6.15 -11.07 1.24
CA GLY A 7 -6.63 -10.43 2.45
C GLY A 7 -6.81 -8.94 2.26
N TRP A 8 -7.48 -8.32 3.20
CA TRP A 8 -7.73 -6.88 3.19
C TRP A 8 -7.94 -6.37 4.60
N VAL A 9 -7.78 -5.06 4.76
CA VAL A 9 -8.02 -4.35 6.02
C VAL A 9 -8.32 -2.89 5.68
N ARG A 10 -9.01 -2.22 6.56
CA ARG A 10 -9.21 -0.78 6.48
C ARG A 10 -9.18 -0.14 7.86
N THR A 11 -8.90 1.15 7.89
CA THR A 11 -9.11 1.97 9.09
C THR A 11 -10.60 2.34 9.20
N PRO A 12 -11.07 2.73 10.38
CA PRO A 12 -12.42 3.30 10.48
C PRO A 12 -12.49 4.64 9.74
N PHE A 13 -13.72 5.07 9.43
CA PHE A 13 -14.00 6.39 8.92
C PHE A 13 -14.38 7.34 10.07
N HIS A 14 -13.91 8.56 10.00
CA HIS A 14 -14.25 9.60 10.94
C HIS A 14 -14.47 10.92 10.21
N ARG A 15 -15.23 11.80 10.86
CA ARG A 15 -15.54 13.12 10.30
C ARG A 15 -14.26 13.92 10.11
N ALA A 16 -14.07 14.49 8.93
CA ALA A 16 -12.93 15.35 8.63
C ALA A 16 -12.85 16.54 9.61
N HIS A 17 -11.66 16.89 10.02
CA HIS A 17 -11.31 17.99 10.93
C HIS A 17 -11.82 17.84 12.36
N LYS A 18 -12.85 17.05 12.63
CA LYS A 18 -13.48 16.93 13.94
C LYS A 18 -13.52 15.50 14.49
N GLY A 19 -13.23 14.51 13.67
CA GLY A 19 -13.29 13.11 14.07
C GLY A 19 -12.03 12.64 14.79
N ALA A 20 -12.06 11.39 15.26
CA ALA A 20 -10.97 10.80 16.04
C ALA A 20 -9.67 10.67 15.23
N LEU A 21 -9.74 10.61 13.91
CA LEU A 21 -8.56 10.50 13.06
C LEU A 21 -7.97 11.85 12.62
N ALA A 22 -8.56 12.97 13.03
CA ALA A 22 -8.12 14.29 12.60
C ALA A 22 -6.65 14.59 12.97
N GLY A 23 -6.16 14.04 14.07
CA GLY A 23 -4.78 14.21 14.52
C GLY A 23 -3.84 13.06 14.13
N VAL A 24 -4.30 12.12 13.33
CA VAL A 24 -3.49 10.96 12.93
C VAL A 24 -2.90 11.21 11.55
N ARG A 25 -1.60 10.98 11.42
CA ARG A 25 -0.90 11.16 10.14
C ARG A 25 -1.37 10.11 9.12
N PRO A 26 -1.61 10.50 7.86
CA PRO A 26 -2.04 9.56 6.82
C PRO A 26 -1.02 8.44 6.57
N ASP A 27 0.27 8.74 6.57
CA ASP A 27 1.32 7.74 6.37
C ASP A 27 1.32 6.69 7.49
N THR A 28 1.05 7.10 8.72
CA THR A 28 0.89 6.18 9.86
C THR A 28 -0.32 5.26 9.66
N MET A 29 -1.44 5.80 9.18
CA MET A 29 -2.63 4.98 8.92
C MET A 29 -2.36 3.91 7.86
N VAL A 30 -1.68 4.26 6.78
CA VAL A 30 -1.31 3.29 5.75
C VAL A 30 -0.36 2.24 6.31
N ALA A 31 0.63 2.67 7.10
CA ALA A 31 1.58 1.75 7.72
C ALA A 31 0.89 0.75 8.63
N GLU A 32 -0.09 1.18 9.42
CA GLU A 32 -0.86 0.29 10.29
C GLU A 32 -1.67 -0.73 9.49
N CYS A 33 -2.24 -0.33 8.35
CA CYS A 33 -2.92 -1.25 7.45
C CYS A 33 -1.96 -2.29 6.89
N ILE A 34 -0.77 -1.90 6.48
CA ILE A 34 0.25 -2.82 5.97
C ILE A 34 0.64 -3.82 7.06
N LYS A 35 0.94 -3.35 8.26
CA LYS A 35 1.29 -4.22 9.40
C LYS A 35 0.20 -5.26 9.65
N GLU A 36 -1.05 -4.82 9.67
CA GLU A 36 -2.17 -5.70 10.01
C GLU A 36 -2.40 -6.77 8.94
N VAL A 37 -2.29 -6.42 7.67
CA VAL A 37 -2.41 -7.39 6.57
C VAL A 37 -1.29 -8.41 6.65
N VAL A 38 -0.05 -7.98 6.85
CA VAL A 38 1.10 -8.87 6.98
C VAL A 38 0.90 -9.82 8.16
N ARG A 39 0.41 -9.31 9.29
CA ARG A 39 0.14 -10.11 10.47
C ARG A 39 -0.95 -11.14 10.23
N ARG A 40 -2.07 -10.72 9.65
CA ARG A 40 -3.24 -11.61 9.42
C ARG A 40 -2.91 -12.75 8.46
N LEU A 41 -2.10 -12.49 7.46
CA LEU A 41 -1.73 -13.48 6.46
C LEU A 41 -0.46 -14.25 6.84
N GLU A 42 0.13 -13.94 8.00
CA GLU A 42 1.35 -14.57 8.47
C GLU A 42 2.48 -14.53 7.44
N LEU A 43 2.57 -13.40 6.72
CA LEU A 43 3.60 -13.22 5.70
C LEU A 43 4.96 -12.94 6.32
N ASN A 44 5.99 -13.46 5.68
CA ASN A 44 7.35 -13.01 5.95
C ASN A 44 7.53 -11.65 5.29
N PRO A 45 7.78 -10.56 6.05
CA PRO A 45 7.91 -9.23 5.46
C PRO A 45 8.95 -9.13 4.34
N ALA A 46 10.00 -9.94 4.39
CA ALA A 46 11.04 -9.96 3.37
C ALA A 46 10.58 -10.55 2.03
N GLU A 47 9.45 -11.26 2.01
CA GLU A 47 8.88 -11.85 0.81
C GLU A 47 7.93 -10.92 0.07
N VAL A 48 7.66 -9.73 0.62
CA VAL A 48 6.84 -8.73 -0.05
C VAL A 48 7.63 -8.15 -1.22
N ASP A 49 7.11 -8.27 -2.41
CA ASP A 49 7.80 -7.82 -3.62
C ASP A 49 7.65 -6.33 -3.89
N ASP A 50 6.51 -5.75 -3.51
CA ASP A 50 6.25 -4.33 -3.76
C ASP A 50 5.13 -3.82 -2.86
N VAL A 51 5.14 -2.52 -2.62
CA VAL A 51 4.06 -1.79 -1.94
C VAL A 51 3.61 -0.68 -2.87
N ILE A 52 2.36 -0.73 -3.28
CA ILE A 52 1.80 0.26 -4.22
C ILE A 52 0.62 0.95 -3.52
N VAL A 53 0.78 2.26 -3.28
CA VAL A 53 -0.24 3.06 -2.58
C VAL A 53 -0.89 4.04 -3.54
N GLY A 54 -2.21 4.00 -3.62
CA GLY A 54 -2.98 5.02 -4.30
C GLY A 54 -3.15 6.25 -3.42
N CYS A 55 -2.80 7.42 -3.94
CA CYS A 55 -2.91 8.67 -3.21
C CYS A 55 -3.35 9.79 -4.15
N ALA A 56 -4.51 10.39 -3.86
CA ALA A 56 -5.08 11.44 -4.69
C ALA A 56 -4.36 12.79 -4.51
N TYR A 57 -3.85 13.05 -3.32
CA TYR A 57 -3.19 14.31 -2.99
C TYR A 57 -1.84 14.02 -2.30
N PRO A 58 -0.80 13.71 -3.08
CA PRO A 58 0.51 13.34 -2.52
C PRO A 58 1.30 14.58 -2.06
N GLU A 59 0.76 15.28 -1.08
CA GLU A 59 1.29 16.52 -0.54
C GLU A 59 1.39 16.47 0.98
N GLY A 60 2.26 17.30 1.56
CA GLY A 60 2.45 17.38 3.00
C GLY A 60 2.81 16.02 3.59
N GLU A 61 2.03 15.57 4.54
CA GLU A 61 2.23 14.27 5.20
C GLU A 61 2.02 13.08 4.28
N GLN A 62 1.47 13.28 3.11
CA GLN A 62 1.29 12.26 2.07
C GLN A 62 2.31 12.41 0.95
N GLY A 63 3.28 13.31 1.11
CA GLY A 63 4.33 13.54 0.12
C GLY A 63 5.50 12.57 0.22
N TYR A 64 6.53 12.87 -0.57
CA TYR A 64 7.79 12.10 -0.57
C TYR A 64 7.60 10.61 -0.80
N ASN A 65 6.74 10.24 -1.74
CA ASN A 65 6.42 8.84 -2.05
C ASN A 65 5.86 8.12 -0.81
N ILE A 66 4.61 8.40 -0.49
CA ILE A 66 3.94 7.79 0.68
C ILE A 66 3.99 6.26 0.65
N GLY A 67 3.98 5.64 -0.53
CA GLY A 67 4.13 4.18 -0.65
C GLY A 67 5.42 3.69 -0.04
N ARG A 68 6.53 4.37 -0.31
CA ARG A 68 7.83 4.03 0.27
C ARG A 68 7.89 4.38 1.76
N MET A 69 7.39 5.55 2.14
CA MET A 69 7.40 5.98 3.53
C MET A 69 6.57 5.04 4.40
N ALA A 70 5.38 4.65 3.94
CA ALA A 70 4.52 3.73 4.68
C ALA A 70 5.15 2.34 4.81
N SER A 71 5.82 1.86 3.77
CA SER A 71 6.54 0.60 3.79
C SER A 71 7.60 0.59 4.90
N LEU A 72 8.39 1.65 5.01
CA LEU A 72 9.40 1.78 6.05
C LEU A 72 8.79 1.91 7.44
N LEU A 73 7.73 2.72 7.58
CA LEU A 73 7.03 2.90 8.86
C LEU A 73 6.36 1.59 9.32
N ALA A 74 5.94 0.76 8.39
CA ALA A 74 5.34 -0.54 8.70
C ALA A 74 6.37 -1.57 9.17
N GLY A 75 7.65 -1.24 9.08
CA GLY A 75 8.72 -2.15 9.50
C GLY A 75 9.09 -3.20 8.45
N LEU A 76 8.69 -3.01 7.21
CA LEU A 76 9.15 -3.88 6.13
C LEU A 76 10.66 -3.63 5.88
N PRO A 77 11.39 -4.65 5.42
CA PRO A 77 12.81 -4.46 5.10
C PRO A 77 13.02 -3.36 4.05
N ASP A 78 14.14 -2.70 4.10
CA ASP A 78 14.49 -1.63 3.15
C ASP A 78 14.67 -2.15 1.71
N THR A 79 14.78 -3.46 1.56
CA THR A 79 14.80 -4.12 0.24
C THR A 79 13.44 -4.16 -0.44
N VAL A 80 12.34 -3.92 0.29
CA VAL A 80 11.00 -3.90 -0.28
C VAL A 80 10.73 -2.52 -0.89
N PRO A 81 10.52 -2.44 -2.21
CA PRO A 81 10.24 -1.15 -2.85
C PRO A 81 8.85 -0.64 -2.53
N GLY A 82 8.65 0.65 -2.74
CA GLY A 82 7.35 1.27 -2.58
C GLY A 82 7.14 2.34 -3.63
N MET A 83 5.94 2.41 -4.18
CA MET A 83 5.57 3.46 -5.13
C MET A 83 4.22 4.06 -4.77
N THR A 84 4.01 5.27 -5.24
CA THR A 84 2.75 5.99 -5.10
C THR A 84 2.19 6.23 -6.48
N ILE A 85 0.89 6.02 -6.63
CA ILE A 85 0.21 6.25 -7.90
C ILE A 85 -0.97 7.18 -7.68
N ASN A 86 -1.21 8.06 -8.64
CA ASN A 86 -2.28 9.04 -8.55
C ASN A 86 -3.12 9.07 -9.81
N ARG A 87 -4.37 8.69 -9.66
CA ARG A 87 -5.44 8.92 -10.62
C ARG A 87 -6.66 9.46 -9.88
N LEU A 88 -6.40 10.42 -8.98
CA LEU A 88 -7.41 11.05 -8.14
C LEU A 88 -8.27 9.99 -7.44
N CYS A 89 -9.59 10.01 -7.59
CA CYS A 89 -10.48 9.08 -6.90
C CYS A 89 -10.26 7.61 -7.27
N GLY A 90 -9.66 7.33 -8.42
CA GLY A 90 -9.36 5.97 -8.89
C GLY A 90 -7.95 5.49 -8.58
N SER A 91 -7.22 6.16 -7.69
CA SER A 91 -5.81 5.85 -7.43
C SER A 91 -5.59 4.44 -6.91
N SER A 92 -6.38 3.99 -5.92
CA SER A 92 -6.23 2.64 -5.35
C SER A 92 -6.62 1.55 -6.35
N MET A 93 -7.64 1.79 -7.17
CA MET A 93 -7.99 0.87 -8.25
C MET A 93 -6.85 0.75 -9.25
N GLN A 94 -6.22 1.88 -9.59
CA GLN A 94 -5.06 1.89 -10.49
C GLN A 94 -3.87 1.15 -9.89
N ALA A 95 -3.69 1.23 -8.58
CA ALA A 95 -2.64 0.46 -7.89
C ALA A 95 -2.82 -1.04 -8.10
N VAL A 96 -4.05 -1.54 -7.98
CA VAL A 96 -4.37 -2.96 -8.23
C VAL A 96 -4.13 -3.31 -9.69
N ILE A 97 -4.51 -2.44 -10.63
CA ILE A 97 -4.28 -2.67 -12.05
C ILE A 97 -2.78 -2.73 -12.36
N CYS A 98 -1.99 -1.84 -11.79
CA CYS A 98 -0.53 -1.85 -11.95
C CYS A 98 0.07 -3.15 -11.46
N LEU A 99 -0.41 -3.67 -10.34
CA LEU A 99 0.05 -4.94 -9.80
C LEU A 99 -0.16 -6.08 -10.78
N LEU A 100 -1.32 -6.12 -11.45
CA LEU A 100 -1.61 -7.14 -12.45
C LEU A 100 -0.61 -7.10 -13.62
N TYR A 101 -0.20 -5.90 -14.01
CA TYR A 101 0.76 -5.75 -15.11
C TYR A 101 2.20 -6.05 -14.69
N THR A 102 2.54 -5.91 -13.40
CA THR A 102 3.87 -6.16 -12.90
C THR A 102 4.08 -7.61 -12.45
N SER A 103 3.00 -8.38 -12.29
CA SER A 103 3.09 -9.79 -11.95
C SER A 103 3.78 -10.56 -13.08
N PRO A 104 4.64 -11.54 -12.78
CA PRO A 104 5.28 -12.33 -13.82
C PRO A 104 4.23 -13.02 -14.70
N SER A 105 4.36 -12.89 -16.01
CA SER A 105 3.50 -13.61 -16.94
C SER A 105 3.94 -15.08 -17.04
N PRO A 106 3.07 -15.98 -17.49
CA PRO A 106 3.51 -17.36 -17.77
C PRO A 106 4.68 -17.44 -18.72
N ARG A 107 4.78 -16.48 -19.64
CA ARG A 107 5.92 -16.39 -20.56
C ARG A 107 7.24 -16.12 -19.82
N ASP A 108 7.20 -15.19 -18.86
CA ASP A 108 8.40 -14.85 -18.07
C ASP A 108 8.84 -16.02 -17.21
N SER A 109 7.91 -16.81 -16.71
CA SER A 109 8.21 -17.95 -15.86
C SER A 109 8.83 -19.13 -16.64
N LEU A 110 8.80 -19.08 -17.98
CA LEU A 110 9.45 -20.10 -18.82
C LEU A 110 10.92 -19.78 -19.12
N GLU A 111 11.34 -18.59 -18.78
CA GLU A 111 12.72 -18.14 -18.96
C GLU A 111 13.56 -18.45 -17.72
#